data_21d0ecc9e4957c59eec4c5c73c28bd69
#
_entry.id   21d0ecc9e4957c59eec4c5c73c28bd69
#
_cell.length_a   1.000
_cell.length_b   1.000
_cell.length_c   1.000
_cell.angle_alpha   90.00
_cell.angle_beta   90.00
_cell.angle_gamma   90.00
#
_symmetry.space_group_name_H-M   'P 1'
#
loop_
_entity.id
_entity.type
_entity.pdbx_description
1 polymer ?
#
loop_
_entity_poly.entity_id
_entity_poly.type
_entity_poly.pdbx_seq_one_letter_code
_entity_poly.pdbx_strand_id
1 'polypeptide(L)'
;MKCEVSCAPFDAVRRLIALVPPALSPGRRFEQVSSERYPTKAELLRCLPPELNRFDPFKAWGSLGMSVGLSLLAYGVGTQIPLQWAALPFWLLYGAVTGTVAMGCWVIAHECGHNAFHPNRRLEACVGFVLHSLLLVPYHCWARSHAVHHANCNHLEAGET
;
A
#
# COMPACT_ATOMS: atom_id res chain seq x y z
N MET A 1 28.46 26.46 -7.56
CA MET A 1 27.69 26.10 -8.77
C MET A 1 26.29 25.72 -8.29
N LYS A 2 25.33 26.64 -8.41
CA LYS A 2 23.95 26.42 -7.97
C LYS A 2 23.25 25.52 -8.98
N CYS A 3 22.85 24.35 -8.59
CA CYS A 3 22.03 23.45 -9.39
C CYS A 3 20.59 23.95 -9.30
N GLU A 4 20.15 24.75 -10.28
CA GLU A 4 18.73 25.06 -10.45
C GLU A 4 18.04 23.82 -10.99
N VAL A 5 17.39 23.07 -10.10
CA VAL A 5 16.53 21.97 -10.47
C VAL A 5 15.11 22.53 -10.60
N SER A 6 14.76 22.94 -11.82
CA SER A 6 13.37 23.12 -12.21
C SER A 6 12.71 21.73 -12.28
N CYS A 7 12.06 21.37 -11.20
CA CYS A 7 11.36 20.07 -11.11
C CYS A 7 9.89 20.23 -11.49
N ALA A 8 9.57 20.12 -12.78
CA ALA A 8 8.24 19.67 -13.16
C ALA A 8 8.14 18.18 -12.75
N PRO A 9 7.00 17.74 -12.14
CA PRO A 9 6.85 16.39 -11.61
C PRO A 9 7.07 15.29 -12.67
N PHE A 10 6.83 15.59 -13.95
CA PHE A 10 7.07 14.68 -15.06
C PHE A 10 8.56 14.47 -15.40
N ASP A 11 9.44 15.43 -15.13
CA ASP A 11 10.87 15.29 -15.39
C ASP A 11 11.56 14.42 -14.34
N ALA A 12 11.06 14.41 -13.10
CA ALA A 12 11.52 13.49 -12.06
C ALA A 12 11.21 12.04 -12.43
N VAL A 13 10.00 11.77 -12.92
CA VAL A 13 9.59 10.43 -13.39
C VAL A 13 10.38 10.00 -14.62
N ARG A 14 10.63 10.89 -15.59
CA ARG A 14 11.47 10.59 -16.76
C ARG A 14 12.91 10.29 -16.38
N ARG A 15 13.47 11.00 -15.39
CA ARG A 15 14.82 10.70 -14.87
C ARG A 15 14.87 9.39 -14.12
N LEU A 16 13.83 9.03 -13.36
CA LEU A 16 13.70 7.70 -12.74
C LEU A 16 13.62 6.58 -13.80
N ILE A 17 12.81 6.78 -14.84
CA ILE A 17 12.70 5.81 -15.95
C ILE A 17 14.03 5.69 -16.72
N ALA A 18 14.78 6.78 -16.87
CA ALA A 18 16.09 6.74 -17.52
C ALA A 18 17.18 6.05 -16.67
N LEU A 19 16.97 5.92 -15.36
CA LEU A 19 17.83 5.14 -14.45
C LEU A 19 17.48 3.64 -14.43
N VAL A 20 16.30 3.26 -14.98
CA VAL A 20 15.94 1.85 -15.13
C VAL A 20 16.67 1.32 -16.36
N PRO A 21 17.52 0.30 -16.22
CA PRO A 21 18.19 -0.30 -17.39
C PRO A 21 17.14 -0.84 -18.36
N PRO A 22 17.40 -0.77 -19.67
CA PRO A 22 16.47 -1.27 -20.67
C PRO A 22 16.15 -2.75 -20.40
N ALA A 23 14.87 -3.12 -20.54
CA ALA A 23 14.40 -4.47 -20.32
C ALA A 23 15.35 -5.47 -21.01
N LEU A 24 15.89 -6.40 -20.20
CA LEU A 24 16.81 -7.42 -20.67
C LEU A 24 16.18 -8.19 -21.83
N SER A 25 16.84 -8.19 -23.00
CA SER A 25 16.42 -9.03 -24.11
C SER A 25 16.40 -10.51 -23.66
N PRO A 26 15.40 -11.31 -24.10
CA PRO A 26 15.35 -12.73 -23.76
C PRO A 26 16.65 -13.40 -24.22
N GLY A 27 17.47 -13.86 -23.26
CA GLY A 27 18.73 -14.57 -23.54
C GLY A 27 20.01 -14.04 -22.89
N ARG A 28 20.00 -12.89 -22.21
CA ARG A 28 21.16 -12.48 -21.39
C ARG A 28 21.18 -13.26 -20.08
N ARG A 29 22.27 -14.00 -19.83
CA ARG A 29 22.48 -14.73 -18.57
C ARG A 29 22.55 -13.77 -17.42
N PHE A 30 22.04 -14.19 -16.27
CA PHE A 30 22.03 -13.47 -14.99
C PHE A 30 23.41 -12.93 -14.57
N GLU A 31 24.51 -13.52 -15.02
CA GLU A 31 25.90 -13.10 -14.71
C GLU A 31 26.29 -11.73 -15.27
N GLN A 32 25.61 -11.21 -16.31
CA GLN A 32 25.93 -9.89 -16.88
C GLN A 32 25.24 -8.71 -16.13
N VAL A 33 24.27 -9.01 -15.28
CA VAL A 33 23.55 -7.98 -14.50
C VAL A 33 24.38 -7.45 -13.31
N SER A 34 25.36 -8.21 -12.86
CA SER A 34 26.20 -7.87 -11.70
C SER A 34 27.17 -6.70 -11.93
N SER A 35 27.35 -6.25 -13.17
CA SER A 35 28.25 -5.12 -13.49
C SER A 35 27.52 -3.78 -13.62
N GLU A 36 26.18 -3.76 -13.68
CA GLU A 36 25.40 -2.53 -13.71
C GLU A 36 25.16 -2.02 -12.29
N ARG A 37 25.66 -0.82 -12.00
CA ARG A 37 25.44 -0.16 -10.72
C ARG A 37 24.00 0.34 -10.64
N TYR A 38 23.18 -0.39 -9.89
CA TYR A 38 21.85 0.09 -9.55
C TYR A 38 21.91 1.25 -8.55
N PRO A 39 21.04 2.26 -8.68
CA PRO A 39 21.01 3.35 -7.73
C PRO A 39 20.65 2.83 -6.34
N THR A 40 21.35 3.31 -5.34
CA THR A 40 21.05 3.01 -3.94
C THR A 40 19.73 3.66 -3.51
N LYS A 41 19.09 3.12 -2.47
CA LYS A 41 17.89 3.72 -1.88
C LYS A 41 18.09 5.21 -1.53
N ALA A 42 19.31 5.57 -1.04
CA ALA A 42 19.62 6.96 -0.70
C ALA A 42 19.71 7.86 -1.94
N GLU A 43 20.22 7.36 -3.06
CA GLU A 43 20.26 8.09 -4.34
C GLU A 43 18.85 8.29 -4.89
N LEU A 44 18.00 7.25 -4.83
CA LEU A 44 16.60 7.35 -5.26
C LEU A 44 15.82 8.36 -4.41
N LEU A 45 15.98 8.32 -3.08
CA LEU A 45 15.29 9.24 -2.18
C LEU A 45 15.70 10.70 -2.40
N ARG A 46 16.93 10.97 -2.84
CA ARG A 46 17.40 12.34 -3.18
C ARG A 46 16.73 12.89 -4.45
N CYS A 47 16.25 12.02 -5.34
CA CYS A 47 15.53 12.41 -6.55
C CYS A 47 14.07 12.75 -6.30
N LEU A 48 13.53 12.38 -5.13
CA LEU A 48 12.14 12.65 -4.79
C LEU A 48 11.98 14.05 -4.19
N PRO A 49 10.91 14.78 -4.56
CA PRO A 49 10.57 16.03 -3.91
C PRO A 49 10.41 15.85 -2.39
N PRO A 50 10.98 16.76 -1.56
CA PRO A 50 10.91 16.64 -0.11
C PRO A 50 9.49 16.57 0.46
N GLU A 51 8.51 17.13 -0.28
CA GLU A 51 7.10 17.16 0.07
C GLU A 51 6.48 15.77 0.13
N LEU A 52 6.97 14.83 -0.67
CA LEU A 52 6.48 13.44 -0.71
C LEU A 52 6.84 12.64 0.55
N ASN A 53 7.85 13.09 1.29
CA ASN A 53 8.27 12.47 2.56
C ASN A 53 7.63 13.11 3.79
N ARG A 54 6.74 14.09 3.63
CA ARG A 54 6.07 14.74 4.75
C ARG A 54 4.80 14.00 5.12
N PHE A 55 4.68 13.69 6.41
CA PHE A 55 3.44 13.17 6.96
C PHE A 55 2.37 14.27 6.95
N ASP A 56 1.23 13.97 6.34
CA ASP A 56 0.07 14.82 6.30
C ASP A 56 -1.02 14.22 7.22
N PRO A 57 -1.21 14.76 8.43
CA PRO A 57 -2.16 14.19 9.39
C PRO A 57 -3.60 14.29 8.88
N PHE A 58 -3.96 15.34 8.15
CA PHE A 58 -5.32 15.51 7.66
C PHE A 58 -5.69 14.44 6.63
N LYS A 59 -4.75 14.11 5.73
CA LYS A 59 -4.97 13.03 4.76
C LYS A 59 -5.03 11.67 5.45
N ALA A 60 -4.09 11.37 6.34
CA ALA A 60 -4.03 10.09 7.03
C ALA A 60 -5.28 9.84 7.89
N TRP A 61 -5.60 10.74 8.80
CA TRP A 61 -6.76 10.60 9.68
C TRP A 61 -8.09 10.79 8.94
N GLY A 62 -8.13 11.63 7.91
CA GLY A 62 -9.29 11.80 7.05
C GLY A 62 -9.63 10.53 6.28
N SER A 63 -8.64 9.86 5.71
CA SER A 63 -8.82 8.55 5.04
C SER A 63 -9.31 7.48 6.00
N LEU A 64 -8.74 7.43 7.21
CA LEU A 64 -9.18 6.50 8.26
C LEU A 64 -10.62 6.78 8.67
N GLY A 65 -10.95 8.04 8.98
CA GLY A 65 -12.30 8.45 9.38
C GLY A 65 -13.34 8.16 8.30
N MET A 66 -13.01 8.41 7.04
CA MET A 66 -13.88 8.10 5.91
C MET A 66 -14.11 6.59 5.76
N SER A 67 -13.03 5.79 5.77
CA SER A 67 -13.14 4.32 5.61
C SER A 67 -13.92 3.67 6.75
N VAL A 68 -13.64 4.06 7.99
CA VAL A 68 -14.38 3.58 9.17
C VAL A 68 -15.83 4.05 9.14
N GLY A 69 -16.06 5.34 8.84
CA GLY A 69 -17.41 5.91 8.75
C GLY A 69 -18.28 5.22 7.70
N LEU A 70 -17.74 4.98 6.51
CA LEU A 70 -18.44 4.24 5.46
C LEU A 70 -18.70 2.77 5.85
N SER A 71 -17.76 2.14 6.55
CA SER A 71 -17.94 0.77 7.05
C SER A 71 -19.04 0.68 8.11
N LEU A 72 -19.11 1.65 9.02
CA LEU A 72 -20.19 1.74 10.00
C LEU A 72 -21.55 2.03 9.35
N LEU A 73 -21.57 2.91 8.36
CA LEU A 73 -22.79 3.17 7.57
C LEU A 73 -23.25 1.89 6.84
N ALA A 74 -22.32 1.19 6.18
CA ALA A 74 -22.63 -0.07 5.52
C ALA A 74 -23.18 -1.11 6.52
N TYR A 75 -22.58 -1.21 7.71
CA TYR A 75 -23.11 -2.07 8.77
C TYR A 75 -24.55 -1.70 9.15
N GLY A 76 -24.82 -0.40 9.34
CA GLY A 76 -26.18 0.10 9.62
C GLY A 76 -27.18 -0.26 8.52
N VAL A 77 -26.79 -0.15 7.25
CA VAL A 77 -27.62 -0.59 6.11
C VAL A 77 -27.88 -2.08 6.15
N GLY A 78 -26.86 -2.90 6.43
CA GLY A 78 -26.97 -4.35 6.52
C GLY A 78 -27.99 -4.81 7.56
N THR A 79 -28.12 -4.10 8.69
CA THR A 79 -29.12 -4.44 9.73
C THR A 79 -30.57 -4.26 9.28
N GLN A 80 -30.81 -3.53 8.16
CA GLN A 80 -32.15 -3.31 7.62
C GLN A 80 -32.55 -4.35 6.58
N ILE A 81 -31.64 -5.18 6.11
CA ILE A 81 -31.92 -6.19 5.09
C ILE A 81 -32.52 -7.44 5.79
N PRO A 82 -33.74 -7.84 5.44
CA PRO A 82 -34.38 -9.00 6.09
C PRO A 82 -33.67 -10.32 5.76
N LEU A 83 -33.59 -11.23 6.74
CA LEU A 83 -33.00 -12.56 6.59
C LEU A 83 -34.03 -13.53 5.97
N GLN A 84 -34.25 -13.39 4.67
CA GLN A 84 -35.18 -14.27 3.92
C GLN A 84 -34.63 -14.50 2.51
N TRP A 85 -35.00 -15.64 1.91
CA TRP A 85 -34.50 -16.02 0.58
C TRP A 85 -34.83 -15.00 -0.51
N ALA A 86 -35.97 -14.34 -0.44
CA ALA A 86 -36.35 -13.28 -1.38
C ALA A 86 -35.42 -12.05 -1.33
N ALA A 87 -34.70 -11.84 -0.23
CA ALA A 87 -33.74 -10.75 -0.07
C ALA A 87 -32.32 -11.12 -0.55
N LEU A 88 -32.09 -12.33 -1.06
CA LEU A 88 -30.76 -12.76 -1.53
C LEU A 88 -30.10 -11.81 -2.52
N PRO A 89 -30.79 -11.24 -3.54
CA PRO A 89 -30.17 -10.28 -4.45
C PRO A 89 -29.65 -9.01 -3.73
N PHE A 90 -30.37 -8.54 -2.71
CA PHE A 90 -29.93 -7.40 -1.88
C PHE A 90 -28.72 -7.76 -1.03
N TRP A 91 -28.66 -8.98 -0.48
CA TRP A 91 -27.50 -9.46 0.26
C TRP A 91 -26.25 -9.59 -0.60
N LEU A 92 -26.39 -10.05 -1.85
CA LEU A 92 -25.28 -10.14 -2.80
C LEU A 92 -24.74 -8.75 -3.17
N LEU A 93 -25.63 -7.81 -3.49
CA LEU A 93 -25.26 -6.42 -3.78
C LEU A 93 -24.61 -5.77 -2.55
N TYR A 94 -25.23 -5.94 -1.38
CA TYR A 94 -24.69 -5.44 -0.11
C TYR A 94 -23.29 -5.99 0.17
N GLY A 95 -23.07 -7.29 -0.02
CA GLY A 95 -21.77 -7.92 0.17
C GLY A 95 -20.70 -7.34 -0.76
N ALA A 96 -21.03 -7.13 -2.04
CA ALA A 96 -20.11 -6.52 -3.02
C ALA A 96 -19.75 -5.07 -2.64
N VAL A 97 -20.75 -4.26 -2.27
CA VAL A 97 -20.53 -2.87 -1.86
C VAL A 97 -19.74 -2.80 -0.55
N THR A 98 -20.14 -3.56 0.46
CA THR A 98 -19.49 -3.56 1.77
C THR A 98 -18.05 -4.08 1.69
N GLY A 99 -17.80 -5.13 0.88
CA GLY A 99 -16.45 -5.63 0.63
C GLY A 99 -15.54 -4.56 0.01
N THR A 100 -16.08 -3.79 -0.95
CA THR A 100 -15.34 -2.68 -1.57
C THR A 100 -15.04 -1.57 -0.55
N VAL A 101 -16.01 -1.22 0.30
CA VAL A 101 -15.84 -0.22 1.36
C VAL A 101 -14.82 -0.70 2.41
N ALA A 102 -14.90 -1.96 2.83
CA ALA A 102 -14.00 -2.56 3.81
C ALA A 102 -12.56 -2.62 3.30
N MET A 103 -12.34 -2.68 1.96
CA MET A 103 -11.02 -2.59 1.37
C MET A 103 -10.29 -1.29 1.75
N GLY A 104 -11.00 -0.18 1.96
CA GLY A 104 -10.40 1.06 2.47
C GLY A 104 -9.73 0.88 3.84
N CYS A 105 -10.40 0.17 4.76
CA CYS A 105 -9.81 -0.18 6.07
C CYS A 105 -8.64 -1.14 5.92
N TRP A 106 -8.74 -2.10 5.00
CA TRP A 106 -7.65 -3.05 4.72
C TRP A 106 -6.40 -2.35 4.20
N VAL A 107 -6.54 -1.43 3.23
CA VAL A 107 -5.42 -0.65 2.66
C VAL A 107 -4.75 0.21 3.74
N ILE A 108 -5.51 0.86 4.62
CA ILE A 108 -4.91 1.65 5.71
C ILE A 108 -4.10 0.75 6.66
N ALA A 109 -4.62 -0.42 7.01
CA ALA A 109 -3.88 -1.38 7.83
C ALA A 109 -2.62 -1.91 7.11
N HIS A 110 -2.70 -2.10 5.78
CA HIS A 110 -1.55 -2.42 4.92
C HIS A 110 -0.48 -1.33 5.00
N GLU A 111 -0.84 -0.06 4.88
CA GLU A 111 0.10 1.07 5.02
C GLU A 111 0.72 1.13 6.42
N CYS A 112 -0.05 0.77 7.46
CA CYS A 112 0.50 0.59 8.81
C CYS A 112 1.57 -0.52 8.85
N GLY A 113 1.40 -1.60 8.09
CA GLY A 113 2.40 -2.66 7.96
C GLY A 113 3.71 -2.20 7.29
N HIS A 114 3.61 -1.24 6.39
CA HIS A 114 4.77 -0.59 5.74
C HIS A 114 5.41 0.52 6.58
N ASN A 115 4.87 0.85 7.72
CA ASN A 115 5.28 1.99 8.53
C ASN A 115 5.11 3.34 7.79
N ALA A 116 4.08 3.47 7.00
CA ALA A 116 3.80 4.62 6.15
C ALA A 116 2.59 5.46 6.61
N PHE A 117 1.78 4.97 7.55
CA PHE A 117 0.57 5.64 7.99
C PHE A 117 0.83 6.76 9.02
N HIS A 118 1.75 6.56 9.99
CA HIS A 118 1.95 7.53 11.06
C HIS A 118 3.38 7.52 11.61
N PRO A 119 3.99 8.68 11.99
CA PRO A 119 5.34 8.75 12.56
C PRO A 119 5.52 7.99 13.88
N ASN A 120 4.46 7.92 14.71
CA ASN A 120 4.48 7.15 15.94
C ASN A 120 4.18 5.67 15.66
N ARG A 121 5.21 4.84 15.73
CA ARG A 121 5.17 3.40 15.43
C ARG A 121 4.18 2.59 16.29
N ARG A 122 4.00 2.98 17.55
CA ARG A 122 3.07 2.27 18.45
C ARG A 122 1.63 2.53 18.06
N LEU A 123 1.32 3.78 17.75
CA LEU A 123 -0.01 4.19 17.31
C LEU A 123 -0.36 3.57 15.97
N GLU A 124 0.57 3.59 15.03
CA GLU A 124 0.45 2.96 13.73
C GLU A 124 0.19 1.45 13.84
N ALA A 125 1.00 0.73 14.64
CA ALA A 125 0.80 -0.69 14.88
C ALA A 125 -0.55 -0.99 15.54
N CYS A 126 -1.04 -0.13 16.43
CA CYS A 126 -2.35 -0.26 17.06
C CYS A 126 -3.48 -0.09 16.03
N VAL A 127 -3.41 0.93 15.19
CA VAL A 127 -4.40 1.15 14.10
C VAL A 127 -4.42 -0.04 13.14
N GLY A 128 -3.26 -0.47 12.66
CA GLY A 128 -3.14 -1.61 11.76
C GLY A 128 -3.69 -2.91 12.36
N PHE A 129 -3.35 -3.17 13.64
CA PHE A 129 -3.85 -4.33 14.36
C PHE A 129 -5.37 -4.32 14.50
N VAL A 130 -5.96 -3.20 14.90
CA VAL A 130 -7.42 -3.08 15.06
C VAL A 130 -8.13 -3.29 13.73
N LEU A 131 -7.72 -2.59 12.68
CA LEU A 131 -8.37 -2.67 11.38
C LEU A 131 -8.28 -4.07 10.76
N HIS A 132 -7.09 -4.68 10.76
CA HIS A 132 -6.92 -6.03 10.25
C HIS A 132 -7.67 -7.07 11.09
N SER A 133 -7.69 -6.94 12.43
CA SER A 133 -8.44 -7.86 13.30
C SER A 133 -9.94 -7.79 13.03
N LEU A 134 -10.51 -6.61 12.78
CA LEU A 134 -11.90 -6.45 12.38
C LEU A 134 -12.22 -7.13 11.02
N LEU A 135 -11.22 -7.24 10.15
CA LEU A 135 -11.31 -7.93 8.87
C LEU A 135 -10.84 -9.39 8.93
N LEU A 136 -10.64 -9.95 10.13
CA LEU A 136 -10.16 -11.30 10.38
C LEU A 136 -8.78 -11.60 9.78
N VAL A 137 -7.93 -10.59 9.62
CA VAL A 137 -6.54 -10.71 9.16
C VAL A 137 -5.59 -10.67 10.36
N PRO A 138 -4.70 -11.65 10.55
CA PRO A 138 -3.72 -11.65 11.64
C PRO A 138 -2.59 -10.65 11.35
N TYR A 139 -2.76 -9.39 11.79
CA TYR A 139 -1.92 -8.25 11.43
C TYR A 139 -0.40 -8.51 11.51
N HIS A 140 0.09 -9.02 12.63
CA HIS A 140 1.54 -9.20 12.81
C HIS A 140 2.12 -10.29 11.92
N CYS A 141 1.38 -11.38 11.72
CA CYS A 141 1.80 -12.45 10.81
C CYS A 141 1.81 -11.93 9.37
N TRP A 142 0.73 -11.26 8.97
CA TRP A 142 0.60 -10.66 7.65
C TRP A 142 1.70 -9.61 7.38
N ALA A 143 1.93 -8.66 8.29
CA ALA A 143 2.94 -7.62 8.13
C ALA A 143 4.35 -8.20 7.97
N ARG A 144 4.64 -9.32 8.66
CA ARG A 144 5.93 -10.01 8.54
C ARG A 144 6.09 -10.69 7.18
N SER A 145 5.11 -11.51 6.76
CA SER A 145 5.19 -12.21 5.47
C SER A 145 5.18 -11.21 4.31
N HIS A 146 4.38 -10.15 4.43
CA HIS A 146 4.35 -9.08 3.45
C HIS A 146 5.69 -8.30 3.32
N ALA A 147 6.40 -8.09 4.43
CA ALA A 147 7.74 -7.51 4.40
C ALA A 147 8.76 -8.44 3.70
N VAL A 148 8.67 -9.75 3.91
CA VAL A 148 9.47 -10.75 3.20
C VAL A 148 9.16 -10.74 1.71
N HIS A 149 7.87 -10.68 1.35
CA HIS A 149 7.41 -10.56 -0.04
C HIS A 149 8.03 -9.32 -0.72
N HIS A 150 7.97 -8.14 -0.10
CA HIS A 150 8.57 -6.92 -0.66
C HIS A 150 10.10 -6.97 -0.76
N ALA A 151 10.76 -7.64 0.18
CA ALA A 151 12.22 -7.82 0.13
C ALA A 151 12.68 -8.78 -0.99
N ASN A 152 11.80 -9.69 -1.40
CA ASN A 152 12.12 -10.78 -2.34
C ASN A 152 11.11 -10.84 -3.51
N CYS A 153 10.59 -9.69 -3.94
CA CYS A 153 9.64 -9.64 -5.07
C CYS A 153 10.16 -10.40 -6.28
N ASN A 154 9.32 -11.29 -6.83
CA ASN A 154 9.64 -12.15 -7.97
C ASN A 154 10.75 -13.19 -7.75
N HIS A 155 11.19 -13.42 -6.52
CA HIS A 155 12.13 -14.50 -6.21
C HIS A 155 11.35 -15.77 -5.89
N LEU A 156 11.51 -16.81 -6.72
CA LEU A 156 10.70 -18.04 -6.64
C LEU A 156 10.92 -18.85 -5.36
N GLU A 157 12.12 -18.78 -4.75
CA GLU A 157 12.48 -19.59 -3.59
C GLU A 157 12.47 -18.81 -2.25
N ALA A 158 12.72 -17.51 -2.29
CA ALA A 158 12.82 -16.66 -1.10
C ALA A 158 11.61 -15.76 -0.87
N GLY A 159 10.77 -15.57 -1.88
CA GLY A 159 9.51 -14.82 -1.76
C GLY A 159 8.43 -15.69 -1.14
N GLU A 160 7.82 -15.23 -0.04
CA GLU A 160 6.57 -15.82 0.44
C GLU A 160 5.43 -15.34 -0.48
N THR A 161 4.68 -16.28 -1.04
CA THR A 161 3.49 -16.04 -1.87
C THR A 161 2.23 -15.98 -1.01
#